data_cd44c774b4069702f4d34ebff874f2e9
#
_entry.id   cd44c774b4069702f4d34ebff874f2e9
#
_cell.length_a   1.000
_cell.length_b   1.000
_cell.length_c   1.000
_cell.angle_alpha   90.00
_cell.angle_beta   90.00
_cell.angle_gamma   90.00
#
_symmetry.space_group_name_H-M   'P 1'
#
loop_
_entity.id
_entity.type
_entity.pdbx_description
1 polymer ?
#
loop_
_entity_poly.entity_id
_entity_poly.type
_entity_poly.pdbx_seq_one_letter_code
_entity_poly.pdbx_strand_id
1 'polypeptide(L)'
;MPTKRKQRVSRHLSGQGLRAWRRTPRASSCRGSRHLFDRWPEIAERLHGAKHVAVLLDFDGTIVPIQPRPEMVHLDLPTRRLIGRLARLPKITVCIISGRRLADLRRRAKIPGVCYVGLHGAEWDKKTSALPTNKIFERVKLLVKERLGSLIGIRLEDKGISFAVHYRGATRSAARRAGVLLRRTLKPFRTHLNVLKGKKVWEVLPPEVEGKGRAVRLMLAELPRGTLPVFVGDDVTDESAFAALPHGLTVRVGKNLRTKARFQLRDPEEVRTFLRKLQVEIA
;
A
#
# COMPACT_ATOMS: atom_id res chain seq x y z
N MET A 1 59.80 -18.01 2.43
CA MET A 1 58.68 -18.11 1.52
C MET A 1 57.44 -18.54 2.32
N PRO A 2 56.46 -17.67 2.57
CA PRO A 2 55.22 -18.05 3.24
C PRO A 2 54.08 -18.18 2.23
N THR A 3 53.33 -19.26 2.38
CA THR A 3 52.17 -19.75 1.61
C THR A 3 50.96 -18.83 1.76
N LYS A 4 50.40 -18.38 0.66
CA LYS A 4 49.15 -17.58 0.57
C LYS A 4 47.93 -18.47 0.87
N ARG A 5 47.25 -18.20 1.99
CA ARG A 5 45.96 -18.73 2.38
C ARG A 5 44.85 -17.99 1.60
N LYS A 6 44.17 -18.67 0.67
CA LYS A 6 42.99 -18.16 -0.02
C LYS A 6 41.78 -18.18 0.94
N GLN A 7 41.29 -17.00 1.32
CA GLN A 7 40.01 -16.85 2.00
C GLN A 7 38.87 -17.07 0.99
N ARG A 8 38.08 -18.10 1.24
CA ARG A 8 36.80 -18.34 0.57
C ARG A 8 35.75 -17.39 1.16
N VAL A 9 35.32 -16.37 0.40
CA VAL A 9 34.18 -15.54 0.74
C VAL A 9 32.92 -16.34 0.41
N SER A 10 32.26 -16.83 1.43
CA SER A 10 30.93 -17.47 1.36
C SER A 10 29.88 -16.37 1.09
N ARG A 11 29.36 -16.30 -0.14
CA ARG A 11 28.21 -15.46 -0.47
C ARG A 11 26.93 -16.18 -0.02
N HIS A 12 26.39 -15.77 1.10
CA HIS A 12 25.01 -16.11 1.48
C HIS A 12 24.06 -15.32 0.58
N LEU A 13 23.54 -15.96 -0.46
CA LEU A 13 22.42 -15.46 -1.24
C LEU A 13 21.12 -15.78 -0.49
N SER A 14 20.59 -14.80 0.21
CA SER A 14 19.30 -14.90 0.90
C SER A 14 18.16 -14.97 -0.12
N GLY A 15 17.55 -16.13 -0.26
CA GLY A 15 16.45 -16.42 -1.18
C GLY A 15 15.10 -15.85 -0.70
N GLN A 16 14.88 -14.54 -0.76
CA GLN A 16 13.61 -13.92 -0.32
C GLN A 16 12.63 -13.57 -1.45
N GLY A 17 12.99 -13.70 -2.72
CA GLY A 17 12.18 -13.24 -3.88
C GLY A 17 10.94 -14.08 -4.25
N LEU A 18 10.68 -15.24 -3.63
CA LEU A 18 9.62 -16.17 -4.04
C LEU A 18 8.38 -16.17 -3.14
N ARG A 19 8.30 -15.28 -2.14
CA ARG A 19 7.25 -15.36 -1.12
C ARG A 19 5.84 -14.96 -1.58
N ALA A 20 5.69 -14.19 -2.65
CA ALA A 20 4.38 -13.72 -3.14
C ALA A 20 3.50 -14.82 -3.75
N TRP A 21 4.07 -15.96 -4.15
CA TRP A 21 3.35 -17.08 -4.78
C TRP A 21 3.22 -18.34 -3.92
N ARG A 22 3.84 -18.38 -2.76
CA ARG A 22 3.65 -19.48 -1.80
C ARG A 22 2.33 -19.25 -1.04
N ARG A 23 1.59 -20.33 -0.84
CA ARG A 23 0.47 -20.35 0.14
C ARG A 23 1.03 -19.84 1.46
N THR A 24 0.43 -18.75 1.97
CA THR A 24 0.75 -18.23 3.30
C THR A 24 0.65 -19.35 4.33
N PRO A 25 1.60 -19.48 5.28
CA PRO A 25 1.45 -20.38 6.41
C PRO A 25 0.13 -20.05 7.12
N ARG A 26 -0.56 -21.08 7.59
CA ARG A 26 -1.73 -20.93 8.46
C ARG A 26 -1.31 -20.11 9.67
N ALA A 27 -1.73 -18.83 9.69
CA ALA A 27 -1.55 -17.97 10.84
C ALA A 27 -2.42 -18.49 11.98
N SER A 28 -1.81 -18.64 13.15
CA SER A 28 -2.49 -18.89 14.41
C SER A 28 -3.65 -17.93 14.61
N SER A 29 -4.81 -18.47 14.99
CA SER A 29 -6.03 -17.84 15.51
C SER A 29 -6.21 -16.34 15.19
N CYS A 30 -6.77 -16.03 14.00
CA CYS A 30 -7.32 -14.73 13.69
C CYS A 30 -8.58 -14.52 14.54
N ARG A 31 -8.47 -13.82 15.66
CA ARG A 31 -9.65 -13.09 16.19
C ARG A 31 -10.01 -12.07 15.13
N GLY A 32 -11.26 -12.10 14.63
CA GLY A 32 -11.75 -11.12 13.66
C GLY A 32 -11.48 -9.69 14.17
N SER A 33 -11.11 -8.78 13.27
CA SER A 33 -10.93 -7.37 13.63
C SER A 33 -12.23 -6.84 14.23
N ARG A 34 -12.12 -6.08 15.34
CA ARG A 34 -13.27 -5.50 16.04
C ARG A 34 -13.70 -4.22 15.33
N HIS A 35 -15.00 -3.92 15.34
CA HIS A 35 -15.45 -2.65 14.79
C HIS A 35 -14.81 -1.49 15.59
N LEU A 36 -14.29 -0.47 14.92
CA LEU A 36 -13.49 0.57 15.54
C LEU A 36 -14.28 1.36 16.60
N PHE A 37 -15.53 1.70 16.29
CA PHE A 37 -16.36 2.51 17.19
C PHE A 37 -16.82 1.76 18.44
N ASP A 38 -16.85 0.43 18.43
CA ASP A 38 -17.14 -0.37 19.65
C ASP A 38 -16.02 -0.25 20.69
N ARG A 39 -14.84 0.24 20.28
CA ARG A 39 -13.66 0.43 21.13
C ARG A 39 -13.24 1.89 21.22
N TRP A 40 -14.16 2.81 20.93
CA TRP A 40 -13.84 4.24 20.89
C TRP A 40 -13.21 4.78 22.19
N PRO A 41 -13.67 4.44 23.40
CA PRO A 41 -13.03 4.93 24.62
C PRO A 41 -11.54 4.57 24.71
N GLU A 42 -11.17 3.31 24.38
CA GLU A 42 -9.77 2.86 24.36
C GLU A 42 -8.94 3.63 23.31
N ILE A 43 -9.55 3.93 22.16
CA ILE A 43 -8.89 4.65 21.07
C ILE A 43 -8.69 6.12 21.47
N ALA A 44 -9.71 6.76 22.03
CA ALA A 44 -9.66 8.15 22.51
C ALA A 44 -8.57 8.33 23.59
N GLU A 45 -8.49 7.44 24.57
CA GLU A 45 -7.42 7.44 25.58
C GLU A 45 -6.03 7.40 24.95
N ARG A 46 -5.83 6.53 23.95
CA ARG A 46 -4.55 6.45 23.23
C ARG A 46 -4.24 7.70 22.43
N LEU A 47 -5.24 8.35 21.86
CA LEU A 47 -5.09 9.60 21.11
C LEU A 47 -4.72 10.75 22.04
N HIS A 48 -5.39 10.87 23.19
CA HIS A 48 -5.09 11.89 24.21
C HIS A 48 -3.69 11.73 24.80
N GLY A 49 -3.26 10.49 25.05
CA GLY A 49 -1.91 10.19 25.58
C GLY A 49 -0.78 10.35 24.55
N ALA A 50 -1.09 10.53 23.28
CA ALA A 50 -0.08 10.62 22.23
C ALA A 50 0.54 12.03 22.16
N LYS A 51 1.87 12.12 22.20
CA LYS A 51 2.59 13.38 21.97
C LYS A 51 2.48 13.85 20.50
N HIS A 52 2.39 12.92 19.58
CA HIS A 52 2.20 13.15 18.16
C HIS A 52 1.43 11.97 17.54
N VAL A 53 0.61 12.24 16.52
CA VAL A 53 -0.18 11.22 15.81
C VAL A 53 0.15 11.27 14.33
N ALA A 54 0.54 10.12 13.76
CA ALA A 54 0.72 9.96 12.33
C ALA A 54 -0.51 9.31 11.70
N VAL A 55 -1.30 10.05 10.94
CA VAL A 55 -2.50 9.57 10.24
C VAL A 55 -2.12 9.20 8.82
N LEU A 56 -1.98 7.90 8.56
CA LEU A 56 -1.55 7.31 7.30
C LEU A 56 -2.76 6.69 6.62
N LEU A 57 -3.14 7.21 5.48
CA LEU A 57 -4.36 6.83 4.77
C LEU A 57 -4.04 6.22 3.41
N ASP A 58 -4.60 5.07 3.11
CA ASP A 58 -4.75 4.67 1.71
C ASP A 58 -5.80 5.55 1.02
N PHE A 59 -5.82 5.53 -0.32
CA PHE A 59 -6.68 6.41 -1.11
C PHE A 59 -7.92 5.67 -1.64
N ASP A 60 -7.72 4.75 -2.58
CA ASP A 60 -8.79 4.06 -3.32
C ASP A 60 -9.47 2.98 -2.48
N GLY A 61 -10.76 3.12 -2.19
CA GLY A 61 -11.51 2.19 -1.33
C GLY A 61 -11.43 2.53 0.16
N THR A 62 -10.60 3.52 0.53
CA THR A 62 -10.38 3.95 1.90
C THR A 62 -10.97 5.33 2.18
N ILE A 63 -10.46 6.40 1.57
CA ILE A 63 -11.02 7.76 1.71
C ILE A 63 -11.88 8.19 0.51
N VAL A 64 -11.84 7.40 -0.56
CA VAL A 64 -12.73 7.53 -1.72
C VAL A 64 -13.33 6.17 -2.06
N PRO A 65 -14.59 6.09 -2.52
CA PRO A 65 -15.19 4.85 -2.98
C PRO A 65 -14.45 4.29 -4.20
N ILE A 66 -14.40 2.95 -4.31
CA ILE A 66 -13.86 2.30 -5.50
C ILE A 66 -14.74 2.61 -6.70
N GLN A 67 -14.14 3.10 -7.77
CA GLN A 67 -14.81 3.37 -9.03
C GLN A 67 -14.51 2.28 -10.08
N PRO A 68 -15.39 2.11 -11.10
CA PRO A 68 -15.14 1.19 -12.22
C PRO A 68 -13.84 1.52 -12.97
N ARG A 69 -13.52 2.81 -13.12
CA ARG A 69 -12.32 3.31 -13.80
C ARG A 69 -11.51 4.21 -12.87
N PRO A 70 -10.18 4.05 -12.81
CA PRO A 70 -9.31 4.86 -11.96
C PRO A 70 -9.43 6.38 -12.21
N GLU A 71 -9.75 6.74 -13.45
CA GLU A 71 -9.89 8.16 -13.88
C GLU A 71 -11.09 8.85 -13.24
N MET A 72 -12.13 8.10 -12.87
CA MET A 72 -13.37 8.62 -12.26
C MET A 72 -13.24 8.90 -10.77
N VAL A 73 -12.12 8.54 -10.16
CA VAL A 73 -11.91 8.72 -8.72
C VAL A 73 -11.56 10.17 -8.41
N HIS A 74 -12.34 10.80 -7.54
CA HIS A 74 -12.09 12.14 -7.01
C HIS A 74 -12.40 12.18 -5.52
N LEU A 75 -11.60 12.91 -4.77
CA LEU A 75 -11.88 13.17 -3.36
C LEU A 75 -12.93 14.30 -3.25
N ASP A 76 -14.02 14.02 -2.54
CA ASP A 76 -15.09 15.00 -2.31
C ASP A 76 -14.59 16.20 -1.45
N LEU A 77 -15.25 17.35 -1.61
CA LEU A 77 -14.87 18.56 -0.89
C LEU A 77 -14.98 18.45 0.64
N PRO A 78 -16.03 17.83 1.22
CA PRO A 78 -16.13 17.65 2.66
C PRO A 78 -14.96 16.85 3.24
N THR A 79 -14.60 15.72 2.63
CA THR A 79 -13.47 14.87 3.05
C THR A 79 -12.13 15.60 2.86
N ARG A 80 -11.97 16.31 1.75
CA ARG A 80 -10.77 17.13 1.51
C ARG A 80 -10.57 18.20 2.58
N ARG A 81 -11.64 18.96 2.92
CA ARG A 81 -11.59 19.97 3.98
C ARG A 81 -11.29 19.39 5.35
N LEU A 82 -11.87 18.24 5.66
CA LEU A 82 -11.64 17.54 6.93
C LEU A 82 -10.17 17.13 7.08
N ILE A 83 -9.61 16.44 6.08
CA ILE A 83 -8.21 16.04 6.10
C ILE A 83 -7.28 17.26 6.13
N GLY A 84 -7.62 18.33 5.40
CA GLY A 84 -6.85 19.57 5.43
C GLY A 84 -6.89 20.28 6.78
N ARG A 85 -7.97 20.18 7.56
CA ARG A 85 -8.02 20.67 8.95
C ARG A 85 -7.14 19.82 9.86
N LEU A 86 -7.21 18.50 9.75
CA LEU A 86 -6.33 17.59 10.48
C LEU A 86 -4.85 17.88 10.23
N ALA A 87 -4.47 18.07 8.97
CA ALA A 87 -3.08 18.34 8.59
C ALA A 87 -2.52 19.68 9.13
N ARG A 88 -3.39 20.58 9.60
CA ARG A 88 -3.01 21.86 10.23
C ARG A 88 -2.81 21.77 11.74
N LEU A 89 -3.24 20.69 12.39
CA LEU A 89 -3.05 20.50 13.82
C LEU A 89 -1.57 20.21 14.14
N PRO A 90 -0.96 20.90 15.11
CA PRO A 90 0.50 20.83 15.34
C PRO A 90 0.97 19.43 15.79
N LYS A 91 0.09 18.65 16.39
CA LYS A 91 0.39 17.29 16.89
C LYS A 91 0.09 16.20 15.85
N ILE A 92 -0.27 16.55 14.61
CA ILE A 92 -0.65 15.57 13.59
C ILE A 92 0.23 15.69 12.35
N THR A 93 0.67 14.55 11.85
CA THR A 93 1.16 14.41 10.48
C THR A 93 0.18 13.56 9.69
N VAL A 94 -0.33 14.09 8.58
CA VAL A 94 -1.18 13.33 7.66
C VAL A 94 -0.40 12.95 6.41
N CYS A 95 -0.49 11.67 6.03
CA CYS A 95 0.10 11.16 4.80
C CYS A 95 -0.89 10.28 4.04
N ILE A 96 -0.94 10.44 2.72
CA ILE A 96 -1.71 9.56 1.83
C ILE A 96 -0.73 8.65 1.09
N ILE A 97 -0.88 7.32 1.25
CA ILE A 97 -0.01 6.29 0.67
C ILE A 97 -0.81 5.43 -0.29
N SER A 98 -0.53 5.49 -1.59
CA SER A 98 -1.33 4.85 -2.63
C SER A 98 -0.49 4.09 -3.66
N GLY A 99 -1.12 3.14 -4.36
CA GLY A 99 -0.57 2.52 -5.57
C GLY A 99 -0.64 3.39 -6.82
N ARG A 100 -1.24 4.59 -6.73
CA ARG A 100 -1.26 5.58 -7.80
C ARG A 100 0.11 6.24 -7.96
N ARG A 101 0.43 6.73 -9.17
CA ARG A 101 1.56 7.65 -9.37
C ARG A 101 1.37 8.91 -8.52
N LEU A 102 2.44 9.44 -7.98
CA LEU A 102 2.42 10.61 -7.10
C LEU A 102 1.71 11.81 -7.74
N ALA A 103 2.00 12.10 -9.00
CA ALA A 103 1.37 13.20 -9.74
C ALA A 103 -0.15 13.02 -9.90
N ASP A 104 -0.63 11.78 -10.16
CA ASP A 104 -2.05 11.47 -10.25
C ASP A 104 -2.74 11.57 -8.88
N LEU A 105 -2.11 11.06 -7.83
CA LEU A 105 -2.60 11.14 -6.46
C LEU A 105 -2.78 12.59 -6.00
N ARG A 106 -1.76 13.44 -6.20
CA ARG A 106 -1.82 14.88 -5.88
C ARG A 106 -2.94 15.60 -6.63
N ARG A 107 -3.07 15.33 -7.94
CA ARG A 107 -4.12 15.94 -8.77
C ARG A 107 -5.53 15.58 -8.29
N ARG A 108 -5.74 14.36 -7.75
CA ARG A 108 -7.05 13.88 -7.27
C ARG A 108 -7.35 14.32 -5.85
N ALA A 109 -6.39 14.27 -4.96
CA ALA A 109 -6.59 14.63 -3.56
C ALA A 109 -6.60 16.15 -3.34
N LYS A 110 -5.62 16.88 -3.86
CA LYS A 110 -5.47 18.35 -3.78
C LYS A 110 -5.60 18.91 -2.35
N ILE A 111 -4.91 18.31 -1.38
CA ILE A 111 -4.96 18.73 0.02
C ILE A 111 -3.62 19.39 0.40
N PRO A 112 -3.60 20.67 0.77
CA PRO A 112 -2.40 21.33 1.27
C PRO A 112 -1.95 20.75 2.62
N GLY A 113 -0.65 20.72 2.88
CA GLY A 113 -0.08 20.29 4.17
C GLY A 113 -0.05 18.77 4.39
N VAL A 114 -0.53 17.98 3.44
CA VAL A 114 -0.52 16.51 3.48
C VAL A 114 0.71 15.99 2.74
N CYS A 115 1.39 15.00 3.31
CA CYS A 115 2.43 14.23 2.62
C CYS A 115 1.80 13.22 1.66
N TYR A 116 2.40 13.02 0.50
CA TYR A 116 1.95 12.05 -0.48
C TYR A 116 3.04 11.04 -0.80
N VAL A 117 2.64 9.77 -0.86
CA VAL A 117 3.50 8.66 -1.25
C VAL A 117 2.80 7.86 -2.34
N GLY A 118 3.39 7.82 -3.52
CA GLY A 118 2.90 7.10 -4.70
C GLY A 118 3.58 5.75 -4.89
N LEU A 119 3.01 4.96 -5.81
CA LEU A 119 3.53 3.65 -6.24
C LEU A 119 3.97 2.76 -5.07
N HIS A 120 3.07 2.64 -4.05
CA HIS A 120 3.29 1.82 -2.85
C HIS A 120 4.57 2.15 -2.05
N GLY A 121 5.09 3.36 -2.15
CA GLY A 121 6.31 3.77 -1.45
C GLY A 121 7.52 4.04 -2.34
N ALA A 122 7.36 3.96 -3.66
CA ALA A 122 8.44 4.23 -4.61
C ALA A 122 8.59 5.72 -4.95
N GLU A 123 7.50 6.50 -4.89
CA GLU A 123 7.50 7.93 -5.17
C GLU A 123 7.15 8.73 -3.91
N TRP A 124 8.00 9.68 -3.53
CA TRP A 124 7.86 10.51 -2.32
C TRP A 124 7.82 11.98 -2.65
N ASP A 125 7.03 12.74 -1.89
CA ASP A 125 6.85 14.18 -2.05
C ASP A 125 8.15 14.98 -1.90
N LYS A 126 8.99 14.57 -0.96
CA LYS A 126 10.21 15.27 -0.57
C LYS A 126 11.50 14.62 -1.11
N LYS A 127 11.40 13.42 -1.66
CA LYS A 127 12.55 12.67 -2.19
C LYS A 127 12.15 12.07 -3.52
N THR A 128 12.47 12.72 -4.61
CA THR A 128 12.40 12.10 -5.94
C THR A 128 13.53 11.10 -6.03
N SER A 129 13.36 9.94 -5.43
CA SER A 129 14.22 8.80 -5.71
C SER A 129 13.81 8.31 -7.10
N ALA A 130 14.44 8.86 -8.13
CA ALA A 130 14.34 8.29 -9.47
C ALA A 130 14.92 6.88 -9.40
N LEU A 131 14.06 5.89 -9.24
CA LEU A 131 14.49 4.51 -9.41
C LEU A 131 14.99 4.38 -10.86
N PRO A 132 16.21 3.89 -11.07
CA PRO A 132 16.78 3.80 -12.41
C PRO A 132 15.88 2.90 -13.28
N THR A 133 15.68 3.32 -14.51
CA THR A 133 14.99 2.52 -15.54
C THR A 133 15.74 1.20 -15.73
N ASN A 134 15.14 0.11 -15.33
CA ASN A 134 15.73 -1.22 -15.45
C ASN A 134 15.33 -1.81 -16.80
N LYS A 135 16.32 -2.00 -17.72
CA LYS A 135 16.11 -2.60 -19.04
C LYS A 135 15.37 -3.95 -18.98
N ILE A 136 15.62 -4.75 -17.94
CA ILE A 136 14.91 -6.01 -17.71
C ILE A 136 13.42 -5.73 -17.46
N PHE A 137 13.12 -4.71 -16.67
CA PHE A 137 11.73 -4.33 -16.35
C PHE A 137 10.95 -3.90 -17.59
N GLU A 138 11.56 -3.07 -18.45
CA GLU A 138 10.96 -2.66 -19.72
C GLU A 138 10.69 -3.85 -20.65
N ARG A 139 11.67 -4.76 -20.78
CA ARG A 139 11.50 -6.00 -21.54
C ARG A 139 10.35 -6.85 -21.02
N VAL A 140 10.23 -7.01 -19.70
CA VAL A 140 9.16 -7.78 -19.06
C VAL A 140 7.79 -7.14 -19.33
N LYS A 141 7.70 -5.82 -19.26
CA LYS A 141 6.47 -5.07 -19.56
C LYS A 141 5.99 -5.34 -20.99
N LEU A 142 6.90 -5.31 -21.96
CA LEU A 142 6.58 -5.62 -23.36
C LEU A 142 6.10 -7.07 -23.53
N LEU A 143 6.79 -8.06 -22.93
CA LEU A 143 6.37 -9.47 -22.98
C LEU A 143 5.01 -9.71 -22.34
N VAL A 144 4.71 -9.02 -21.25
CA VAL A 144 3.39 -9.11 -20.59
C VAL A 144 2.32 -8.48 -21.46
N LYS A 145 2.60 -7.33 -22.09
CA LYS A 145 1.69 -6.68 -23.03
C LYS A 145 1.36 -7.58 -24.23
N GLU A 146 2.35 -8.18 -24.83
CA GLU A 146 2.20 -9.11 -25.95
C GLU A 146 1.31 -10.32 -25.58
N ARG A 147 1.57 -10.96 -24.44
CA ARG A 147 0.91 -12.20 -24.05
C ARG A 147 -0.48 -12.03 -23.46
N LEU A 148 -0.75 -10.90 -22.81
CA LEU A 148 -1.99 -10.66 -22.09
C LEU A 148 -2.87 -9.58 -22.74
N GLY A 149 -2.31 -8.74 -23.61
CA GLY A 149 -3.03 -7.56 -24.14
C GLY A 149 -4.25 -7.89 -25.00
N SER A 150 -4.31 -9.09 -25.60
CA SER A 150 -5.46 -9.56 -26.39
C SER A 150 -6.57 -10.22 -25.55
N LEU A 151 -6.36 -10.44 -24.26
CA LEU A 151 -7.37 -11.08 -23.41
C LEU A 151 -8.50 -10.10 -23.04
N ILE A 152 -9.72 -10.47 -23.38
CA ILE A 152 -10.92 -9.65 -23.10
C ILE A 152 -11.04 -9.36 -21.60
N GLY A 153 -11.21 -8.09 -21.26
CA GLY A 153 -11.36 -7.62 -19.88
C GLY A 153 -10.05 -7.51 -19.08
N ILE A 154 -8.91 -7.77 -19.73
CA ILE A 154 -7.57 -7.49 -19.18
C ILE A 154 -7.09 -6.13 -19.69
N ARG A 155 -6.64 -5.27 -18.79
CA ARG A 155 -6.07 -3.97 -19.12
C ARG A 155 -4.70 -3.81 -18.47
N LEU A 156 -3.70 -3.44 -19.27
CA LEU A 156 -2.40 -3.06 -18.76
C LEU A 156 -2.33 -1.55 -18.56
N GLU A 157 -1.79 -1.14 -17.43
CA GLU A 157 -1.52 0.25 -17.09
C GLU A 157 -0.02 0.41 -16.85
N ASP A 158 0.62 1.24 -17.66
CA ASP A 158 2.03 1.61 -17.48
C ASP A 158 2.12 2.78 -16.49
N LYS A 159 2.84 2.58 -15.39
CA LYS A 159 3.08 3.61 -14.37
C LYS A 159 4.54 4.11 -14.38
N GLY A 160 5.29 3.84 -15.45
CA GLY A 160 6.72 4.13 -15.57
C GLY A 160 7.56 3.08 -14.87
N ILE A 161 7.92 3.29 -13.61
CA ILE A 161 8.74 2.35 -12.82
C ILE A 161 8.00 1.08 -12.38
N SER A 162 6.68 1.01 -12.56
CA SER A 162 5.84 -0.16 -12.35
C SER A 162 4.81 -0.31 -13.46
N PHE A 163 4.17 -1.46 -13.57
CA PHE A 163 2.97 -1.62 -14.39
C PHE A 163 1.93 -2.49 -13.68
N ALA A 164 0.66 -2.24 -13.98
CA ALA A 164 -0.46 -2.98 -13.41
C ALA A 164 -1.21 -3.77 -14.47
N VAL A 165 -1.61 -4.99 -14.12
CA VAL A 165 -2.49 -5.84 -14.93
C VAL A 165 -3.84 -5.91 -14.24
N HIS A 166 -4.79 -5.12 -14.71
CA HIS A 166 -6.16 -5.08 -14.22
C HIS A 166 -6.98 -6.20 -14.85
N TYR A 167 -7.74 -6.93 -14.02
CA TYR A 167 -8.65 -8.00 -14.46
C TYR A 167 -10.08 -7.84 -13.92
N ARG A 168 -10.46 -6.61 -13.55
CA ARG A 168 -11.80 -6.29 -13.01
C ARG A 168 -12.89 -6.55 -14.05
N GLY A 169 -12.64 -6.24 -15.32
CA GLY A 169 -13.56 -6.45 -16.45
C GLY A 169 -13.54 -7.87 -17.02
N ALA A 170 -12.67 -8.74 -16.53
CA ALA A 170 -12.53 -10.09 -17.07
C ALA A 170 -13.47 -11.10 -16.40
N THR A 171 -13.90 -12.10 -17.17
CA THR A 171 -14.57 -13.28 -16.63
C THR A 171 -13.65 -14.06 -15.70
N ARG A 172 -14.18 -14.94 -14.85
CA ARG A 172 -13.36 -15.79 -13.95
C ARG A 172 -12.36 -16.66 -14.73
N SER A 173 -12.77 -17.21 -15.88
CA SER A 173 -11.90 -18.02 -16.74
C SER A 173 -10.78 -17.18 -17.36
N ALA A 174 -11.09 -16.01 -17.93
CA ALA A 174 -10.12 -15.07 -18.49
C ALA A 174 -9.11 -14.57 -17.44
N ALA A 175 -9.58 -14.20 -16.24
CA ALA A 175 -8.72 -13.80 -15.13
C ALA A 175 -7.79 -14.94 -14.69
N ARG A 176 -8.29 -16.18 -14.62
CA ARG A 176 -7.46 -17.36 -14.29
C ARG A 176 -6.38 -17.58 -15.35
N ARG A 177 -6.77 -17.54 -16.64
CA ARG A 177 -5.84 -17.69 -17.77
C ARG A 177 -4.76 -16.59 -17.75
N ALA A 178 -5.18 -15.32 -17.58
CA ALA A 178 -4.25 -14.20 -17.45
C ALA A 178 -3.26 -14.40 -16.28
N GLY A 179 -3.74 -14.85 -15.14
CA GLY A 179 -2.88 -15.13 -13.98
C GLY A 179 -1.88 -16.26 -14.21
N VAL A 180 -2.23 -17.28 -15.00
CA VAL A 180 -1.31 -18.36 -15.40
C VAL A 180 -0.25 -17.82 -16.36
N LEU A 181 -0.67 -17.09 -17.38
CA LEU A 181 0.23 -16.48 -18.38
C LEU A 181 1.19 -15.49 -17.71
N LEU A 182 0.67 -14.60 -16.86
CA LEU A 182 1.49 -13.65 -16.12
C LEU A 182 2.58 -14.37 -15.31
N ARG A 183 2.20 -15.37 -14.51
CA ARG A 183 3.19 -16.16 -13.73
C ARG A 183 4.26 -16.81 -14.62
N ARG A 184 3.86 -17.42 -15.74
CA ARG A 184 4.81 -18.05 -16.67
C ARG A 184 5.76 -17.02 -17.27
N THR A 185 5.24 -15.84 -17.66
CA THR A 185 6.04 -14.76 -18.22
C THR A 185 7.02 -14.19 -17.20
N LEU A 186 6.62 -14.02 -15.95
CA LEU A 186 7.46 -13.43 -14.91
C LEU A 186 8.46 -14.42 -14.28
N LYS A 187 8.24 -15.73 -14.43
CA LYS A 187 9.07 -16.77 -13.78
C LYS A 187 10.58 -16.62 -14.03
N PRO A 188 11.07 -16.35 -15.28
CA PRO A 188 12.49 -16.16 -15.53
C PRO A 188 13.09 -14.93 -14.86
N PHE A 189 12.27 -13.92 -14.57
CA PHE A 189 12.67 -12.60 -14.04
C PHE A 189 12.42 -12.41 -12.56
N ARG A 190 12.08 -13.47 -11.84
CA ARG A 190 11.60 -13.43 -10.45
C ARG A 190 12.53 -12.75 -9.43
N THR A 191 13.83 -12.72 -9.71
CA THR A 191 14.84 -12.06 -8.86
C THR A 191 14.93 -10.55 -9.11
N HIS A 192 14.33 -10.07 -10.21
CA HIS A 192 14.35 -8.68 -10.65
C HIS A 192 12.99 -7.98 -10.51
N LEU A 193 12.02 -8.65 -9.92
CA LEU A 193 10.64 -8.15 -9.84
C LEU A 193 9.96 -8.55 -8.54
N ASN A 194 9.12 -7.64 -8.03
CA ASN A 194 8.10 -7.92 -7.04
C ASN A 194 6.72 -7.90 -7.69
N VAL A 195 5.82 -8.76 -7.22
CA VAL A 195 4.42 -8.78 -7.67
C VAL A 195 3.52 -8.58 -6.45
N LEU A 196 2.81 -7.47 -6.42
CA LEU A 196 1.78 -7.20 -5.43
C LEU A 196 0.41 -7.59 -6.02
N LYS A 197 -0.39 -8.26 -5.19
CA LYS A 197 -1.74 -8.65 -5.55
C LYS A 197 -2.71 -7.72 -4.84
N GLY A 198 -3.39 -6.87 -5.60
CA GLY A 198 -4.44 -6.00 -5.11
C GLY A 198 -5.84 -6.48 -5.50
N LYS A 199 -6.83 -5.62 -5.28
CA LYS A 199 -8.24 -5.89 -5.52
C LYS A 199 -8.59 -5.86 -7.02
N LYS A 200 -8.54 -7.05 -7.66
CA LYS A 200 -8.69 -7.24 -9.12
C LYS A 200 -7.56 -6.63 -9.95
N VAL A 201 -6.34 -6.61 -9.40
CA VAL A 201 -5.13 -6.14 -10.08
C VAL A 201 -3.92 -6.95 -9.62
N TRP A 202 -2.96 -7.16 -10.51
CA TRP A 202 -1.58 -7.55 -10.19
C TRP A 202 -0.68 -6.40 -10.55
N GLU A 203 0.12 -5.94 -9.61
CA GLU A 203 1.09 -4.89 -9.82
C GLU A 203 2.49 -5.46 -9.83
N VAL A 204 3.24 -5.17 -10.89
CA VAL A 204 4.61 -5.63 -11.06
C VAL A 204 5.53 -4.43 -10.84
N LEU A 205 6.46 -4.58 -9.91
CA LEU A 205 7.33 -3.52 -9.41
C LEU A 205 8.79 -3.99 -9.40
N PRO A 206 9.75 -3.06 -9.41
CA PRO A 206 11.14 -3.36 -9.12
C PRO A 206 11.31 -4.00 -7.72
N PRO A 207 12.35 -4.80 -7.49
CA PRO A 207 12.53 -5.53 -6.23
C PRO A 207 12.76 -4.59 -5.03
N GLU A 208 13.21 -3.36 -5.27
CA GLU A 208 13.43 -2.34 -4.24
C GLU A 208 12.13 -1.79 -3.67
N VAL A 209 11.01 -1.97 -4.37
CA VAL A 209 9.68 -1.53 -3.92
C VAL A 209 9.03 -2.63 -3.09
N GLU A 210 9.21 -2.56 -1.77
CA GLU A 210 8.69 -3.55 -0.82
C GLU A 210 7.22 -3.32 -0.41
N GLY A 211 6.57 -2.29 -0.96
CA GLY A 211 5.18 -1.96 -0.67
C GLY A 211 4.98 -1.00 0.50
N LYS A 212 3.72 -0.79 0.88
CA LYS A 212 3.31 0.24 1.86
C LYS A 212 3.94 0.06 3.25
N GLY A 213 4.25 -1.16 3.66
CA GLY A 213 4.87 -1.42 4.96
C GLY A 213 6.26 -0.77 5.11
N ARG A 214 7.08 -0.80 4.05
CA ARG A 214 8.36 -0.07 4.05
C ARG A 214 8.14 1.43 4.08
N ALA A 215 7.21 1.93 3.27
CA ALA A 215 6.88 3.36 3.25
C ALA A 215 6.49 3.87 4.65
N VAL A 216 5.64 3.14 5.34
CA VAL A 216 5.23 3.46 6.71
C VAL A 216 6.41 3.50 7.67
N ARG A 217 7.31 2.50 7.64
CA ARG A 217 8.51 2.48 8.50
C ARG A 217 9.43 3.67 8.24
N LEU A 218 9.68 4.01 6.96
CA LEU A 218 10.52 5.15 6.58
C LEU A 218 9.91 6.48 7.04
N MET A 219 8.59 6.63 6.91
CA MET A 219 7.90 7.82 7.40
C MET A 219 8.00 7.98 8.91
N LEU A 220 7.73 6.91 9.66
CA LEU A 220 7.78 6.95 11.12
C LEU A 220 9.19 7.24 11.66
N ALA A 221 10.23 6.84 10.93
CA ALA A 221 11.61 7.14 11.30
C ALA A 221 11.94 8.65 11.23
N GLU A 222 11.19 9.43 10.44
CA GLU A 222 11.35 10.89 10.32
C GLU A 222 10.47 11.67 11.32
N LEU A 223 9.59 10.99 12.06
CA LEU A 223 8.65 11.61 13.02
C LEU A 223 9.19 11.56 14.46
N PRO A 224 8.65 12.39 15.37
CA PRO A 224 9.04 12.38 16.78
C PRO A 224 8.92 10.98 17.42
N ARG A 225 9.86 10.66 18.32
CA ARG A 225 9.79 9.41 19.09
C ARG A 225 8.49 9.36 19.91
N GLY A 226 7.87 8.18 19.94
CA GLY A 226 6.58 8.01 20.63
C GLY A 226 5.37 8.47 19.82
N THR A 227 5.54 8.77 18.53
CA THR A 227 4.42 9.02 17.62
C THR A 227 3.48 7.81 17.59
N LEU A 228 2.18 8.04 17.78
CA LEU A 228 1.13 7.03 17.61
C LEU A 228 0.78 6.90 16.12
N PRO A 229 1.11 5.78 15.46
CA PRO A 229 0.73 5.58 14.08
C PRO A 229 -0.71 5.07 13.98
N VAL A 230 -1.46 5.69 13.08
CA VAL A 230 -2.80 5.28 12.66
C VAL A 230 -2.73 4.97 11.17
N PHE A 231 -3.00 3.74 10.75
CA PHE A 231 -3.05 3.37 9.34
C PHE A 231 -4.43 2.83 8.98
N VAL A 232 -5.04 3.42 7.94
CA VAL A 232 -6.36 3.02 7.42
C VAL A 232 -6.20 2.57 5.98
N GLY A 233 -6.71 1.38 5.63
CA GLY A 233 -6.61 0.82 4.28
C GLY A 233 -7.63 -0.27 3.97
N ASP A 234 -7.91 -0.54 2.69
CA ASP A 234 -8.95 -1.47 2.25
C ASP A 234 -8.43 -2.69 1.48
N ASP A 235 -7.16 -2.68 1.02
CA ASP A 235 -6.66 -3.70 0.10
C ASP A 235 -5.66 -4.66 0.75
N VAL A 236 -5.34 -5.73 0.03
CA VAL A 236 -4.31 -6.70 0.41
C VAL A 236 -2.92 -6.06 0.50
N THR A 237 -2.67 -5.01 -0.28
CA THR A 237 -1.42 -4.24 -0.23
C THR A 237 -1.21 -3.52 1.10
N ASP A 238 -2.31 -3.22 1.84
CA ASP A 238 -2.28 -2.57 3.14
C ASP A 238 -1.88 -3.53 4.28
N GLU A 239 -2.00 -4.84 4.05
CA GLU A 239 -1.62 -5.84 5.05
C GLU A 239 -0.13 -5.76 5.44
N SER A 240 0.72 -5.29 4.52
CA SER A 240 2.13 -5.02 4.81
C SER A 240 2.31 -3.82 5.75
N ALA A 241 1.47 -2.79 5.63
CA ALA A 241 1.46 -1.64 6.52
C ALA A 241 0.89 -2.00 7.90
N PHE A 242 -0.21 -2.76 7.95
CA PHE A 242 -0.74 -3.28 9.22
C PHE A 242 0.30 -4.10 9.98
N ALA A 243 1.03 -4.97 9.27
CA ALA A 243 2.10 -5.78 9.86
C ALA A 243 3.30 -4.96 10.35
N ALA A 244 3.56 -3.81 9.73
CA ALA A 244 4.65 -2.90 10.12
C ALA A 244 4.33 -2.10 11.38
N LEU A 245 3.08 -2.10 11.85
CA LEU A 245 2.55 -1.30 12.95
C LEU A 245 1.96 -2.16 14.08
N PRO A 246 2.73 -3.02 14.76
CA PRO A 246 2.18 -3.93 15.76
C PRO A 246 1.56 -3.21 16.97
N HIS A 247 1.99 -2.00 17.28
CA HIS A 247 1.46 -1.16 18.37
C HIS A 247 0.63 0.02 17.88
N GLY A 248 0.42 0.16 16.55
CA GLY A 248 -0.39 1.21 15.95
C GLY A 248 -1.90 0.97 16.03
N LEU A 249 -2.67 1.98 15.67
CA LEU A 249 -4.09 1.85 15.37
C LEU A 249 -4.23 1.46 13.90
N THR A 250 -4.36 0.16 13.62
CA THR A 250 -4.50 -0.36 12.25
C THR A 250 -5.94 -0.68 11.96
N VAL A 251 -6.48 -0.10 10.89
CA VAL A 251 -7.91 -0.11 10.58
C VAL A 251 -8.12 -0.61 9.15
N ARG A 252 -8.83 -1.73 9.03
CA ARG A 252 -9.28 -2.29 7.74
C ARG A 252 -10.60 -1.65 7.32
N VAL A 253 -10.71 -1.21 6.08
CA VAL A 253 -11.98 -0.78 5.48
C VAL A 253 -12.59 -1.93 4.68
N GLY A 254 -13.89 -2.15 4.88
CA GLY A 254 -14.64 -3.23 4.24
C GLY A 254 -14.48 -4.58 4.96
N LYS A 255 -15.31 -5.54 4.55
CA LYS A 255 -15.37 -6.88 5.15
C LYS A 255 -14.18 -7.74 4.69
N ASN A 256 -13.32 -8.14 5.61
CA ASN A 256 -12.30 -9.16 5.39
C ASN A 256 -12.02 -9.90 6.69
N LEU A 257 -12.28 -11.21 6.70
CA LEU A 257 -12.08 -12.07 7.87
C LEU A 257 -10.60 -12.40 8.14
N ARG A 258 -9.70 -12.14 7.19
CA ARG A 258 -8.27 -12.45 7.30
C ARG A 258 -7.45 -11.17 7.11
N THR A 259 -7.33 -10.39 8.17
CA THR A 259 -6.52 -9.18 8.17
C THR A 259 -5.61 -9.12 9.39
N LYS A 260 -4.48 -8.40 9.26
CA LYS A 260 -3.58 -8.04 10.35
C LYS A 260 -4.01 -6.74 11.03
N ALA A 261 -5.01 -6.06 10.50
CA ALA A 261 -5.59 -4.88 11.14
C ALA A 261 -6.26 -5.25 12.47
N ARG A 262 -6.11 -4.40 13.48
CA ARG A 262 -6.72 -4.59 14.82
C ARG A 262 -8.19 -4.21 14.84
N PHE A 263 -8.56 -3.24 14.00
CA PHE A 263 -9.91 -2.67 13.91
C PHE A 263 -10.42 -2.73 12.47
N GLN A 264 -11.73 -2.56 12.33
CA GLN A 264 -12.39 -2.46 11.03
C GLN A 264 -13.40 -1.32 11.00
N LEU A 265 -13.57 -0.75 9.82
CA LEU A 265 -14.66 0.15 9.42
C LEU A 265 -15.36 -0.44 8.19
N ARG A 266 -16.62 -0.09 7.97
CA ARG A 266 -17.42 -0.68 6.89
C ARG A 266 -17.05 -0.15 5.52
N ASP A 267 -16.83 1.17 5.41
CA ASP A 267 -16.73 1.89 4.14
C ASP A 267 -16.04 3.27 4.32
N PRO A 268 -15.80 4.02 3.23
CA PRO A 268 -15.23 5.36 3.30
C PRO A 268 -16.04 6.39 4.11
N GLU A 269 -17.36 6.20 4.26
CA GLU A 269 -18.18 7.08 5.08
C GLU A 269 -17.86 6.93 6.56
N GLU A 270 -17.67 5.70 7.02
CA GLU A 270 -17.18 5.46 8.39
C GLU A 270 -15.75 5.95 8.61
N VAL A 271 -14.89 5.88 7.58
CA VAL A 271 -13.55 6.51 7.66
C VAL A 271 -13.69 8.02 7.86
N ARG A 272 -14.57 8.68 7.13
CA ARG A 272 -14.84 10.11 7.32
C ARG A 272 -15.34 10.43 8.74
N THR A 273 -16.23 9.59 9.26
CA THR A 273 -16.70 9.70 10.65
C THR A 273 -15.58 9.53 11.66
N PHE A 274 -14.71 8.54 11.45
CA PHE A 274 -13.52 8.32 12.27
C PHE A 274 -12.59 9.55 12.27
N LEU A 275 -12.32 10.12 11.11
CA LEU A 275 -11.45 11.31 10.98
C LEU A 275 -12.04 12.55 11.68
N ARG A 276 -13.39 12.71 11.67
CA ARG A 276 -14.07 13.77 12.46
C ARG A 276 -13.88 13.57 13.97
N LYS A 277 -14.10 12.34 14.45
CA LYS A 277 -13.90 12.01 15.86
C LYS A 277 -12.44 12.21 16.27
N LEU A 278 -11.49 11.75 15.46
CA LEU A 278 -10.07 11.94 15.69
C LEU A 278 -9.70 13.44 15.77
N GLN A 279 -10.29 14.28 14.90
CA GLN A 279 -10.08 15.73 14.96
C GLN A 279 -10.54 16.31 16.31
N VAL A 280 -11.66 15.87 16.83
CA VAL A 280 -12.19 16.34 18.13
C VAL A 280 -11.29 15.92 19.29
N GLU A 281 -10.78 14.67 19.28
CA GLU A 281 -9.92 14.15 20.36
C GLU A 281 -8.53 14.80 20.42
N ILE A 282 -8.04 15.39 19.31
CA ILE A 282 -6.67 15.91 19.24
C ILE A 282 -6.63 17.45 19.18
N ALA A 283 -7.75 18.09 18.84
CA ALA A 283 -7.83 19.56 18.80
C ALA A 283 -7.70 20.15 20.20
#